data_d16b30d924423513431afa2f67965b6c
#
_entry.id   d16b30d924423513431afa2f67965b6c
#
_cell.length_a   1.000
_cell.length_b   1.000
_cell.length_c   1.000
_cell.angle_alpha   90.00
_cell.angle_beta   90.00
_cell.angle_gamma   90.00
#
_symmetry.space_group_name_H-M   'P 1'
#
loop_
_entity.id
_entity.type
_entity.pdbx_description
1 polymer ?
#
loop_
_entity_poly.entity_id
_entity_poly.type
_entity_poly.pdbx_seq_one_letter_code
_entity_poly.pdbx_strand_id
1 'polypeptide(L)'
;SRHLPPQGEGILFENGENLMNSDNVKKGPERAPNRSLFYALGYTPEELDRPLIGVVSAYSEIVPGHAHLDKIADAVKAGVRMAGGTPILIPAIGVCDGIAMGHVGMKYSLASRELICDSVETMFMAHQLDGLVLVPNCDKIVPGMVMAAVRMDVPAVVCSGGPMLAGRYGGEEVSLSKMFEAVGAYKAGMIDDAQLEDCTCNCCPGCGSCSGMYTANSMNCLCEAIGMALPGNGTIPAVYAARTQLAKHAGMRIMDLVRDGVRPRDILTPAAFRNALATDMALGCSSNSVLHLLAIANEADVPMSLETFNEMSAKVPNFCHLAPAGPTHIEDLYAAGGVPAVMAQLAGLGLLDTSLPTVTGKTVGENIAGAQNRDTNAIRPADDPYSKTGGIAVMWGNIA
;
A
#
# COMPACT_ATOMS: atom_id res chain seq x y z
N SER A 1 -3.70 21.34 15.11
CA SER A 1 -2.81 22.48 14.95
C SER A 1 -2.42 22.62 13.48
N ARG A 2 -3.22 23.38 12.73
CA ARG A 2 -2.89 23.84 11.39
C ARG A 2 -2.03 25.08 11.54
N HIS A 3 -0.78 25.07 11.05
CA HIS A 3 -0.06 26.25 10.55
C HIS A 3 1.37 25.87 10.17
N LEU A 4 1.52 25.29 9.01
CA LEU A 4 2.61 25.61 8.12
C LEU A 4 1.95 26.09 6.83
N PRO A 5 2.42 27.16 6.18
CA PRO A 5 1.83 27.64 4.95
C PRO A 5 1.96 26.59 3.84
N PRO A 6 1.00 26.50 2.90
CA PRO A 6 1.15 25.67 1.72
C PRO A 6 2.25 26.29 0.86
N GLN A 7 3.46 25.78 0.94
CA GLN A 7 4.54 26.08 0.00
C GLN A 7 4.71 24.90 -0.94
N GLY A 8 3.73 24.69 -1.77
CA GLY A 8 3.91 24.10 -3.08
C GLY A 8 4.36 25.18 -4.05
N GLU A 9 5.49 25.82 -3.84
CA GLU A 9 6.21 26.47 -4.94
C GLU A 9 6.85 25.34 -5.73
N GLY A 10 6.25 25.08 -6.90
CA GLY A 10 6.74 24.11 -7.85
C GLY A 10 8.22 24.32 -8.14
N ILE A 11 8.89 23.28 -8.60
CA ILE A 11 10.25 23.32 -9.12
C ILE A 11 10.41 24.58 -9.95
N LEU A 12 11.08 25.59 -9.39
CA LEU A 12 11.33 26.87 -10.07
C LEU A 12 12.38 26.63 -11.16
N PHE A 13 12.00 26.90 -12.40
CA PHE A 13 12.93 26.91 -13.52
C PHE A 13 13.76 28.20 -13.45
N GLU A 14 14.95 28.16 -12.87
CA GLU A 14 15.99 29.16 -13.14
C GLU A 14 16.90 28.61 -14.24
N ASN A 15 16.95 29.32 -15.34
CA ASN A 15 17.83 29.04 -16.50
C ASN A 15 17.61 27.72 -17.27
N GLY A 16 16.40 27.15 -17.28
CA GLY A 16 16.08 25.96 -18.10
C GLY A 16 16.64 24.63 -17.59
N GLU A 17 17.22 24.59 -16.40
CA GLU A 17 17.59 23.36 -15.70
C GLU A 17 16.50 22.99 -14.67
N ASN A 18 16.10 21.73 -14.65
CA ASN A 18 15.25 21.19 -13.59
C ASN A 18 16.03 21.19 -12.27
N LEU A 19 15.78 22.16 -11.39
CA LEU A 19 16.35 22.17 -10.04
C LEU A 19 15.71 21.04 -9.23
N MET A 20 16.55 20.12 -8.73
CA MET A 20 16.13 19.09 -7.79
C MET A 20 16.03 19.66 -6.36
N ASN A 21 15.12 19.15 -5.55
CA ASN A 21 15.05 19.54 -4.13
C ASN A 21 16.39 19.32 -3.42
N SER A 22 17.05 18.19 -3.74
CA SER A 22 18.33 17.84 -3.16
C SER A 22 19.48 18.78 -3.51
N ASP A 23 19.33 19.65 -4.51
CA ASP A 23 20.31 20.70 -4.81
C ASP A 23 20.48 21.67 -3.62
N ASN A 24 19.42 21.85 -2.81
CA ASN A 24 19.46 22.64 -1.58
C ASN A 24 20.44 22.11 -0.52
N VAL A 25 20.88 20.88 -0.60
CA VAL A 25 21.82 20.25 0.35
C VAL A 25 23.11 19.77 -0.31
N LYS A 26 23.23 19.83 -1.63
CA LYS A 26 24.40 19.28 -2.33
C LYS A 26 25.08 20.25 -3.31
N LYS A 27 24.41 21.30 -3.84
CA LYS A 27 25.00 22.21 -4.82
C LYS A 27 25.50 23.52 -4.22
N GLY A 28 26.55 24.07 -4.81
CA GLY A 28 27.14 25.35 -4.43
C GLY A 28 28.16 25.28 -3.27
N PRO A 29 29.02 26.32 -3.12
CA PRO A 29 30.04 26.35 -2.08
C PRO A 29 29.43 26.44 -0.67
N GLU A 30 28.27 27.07 -0.49
CA GLU A 30 27.56 27.21 0.79
C GLU A 30 27.08 25.85 1.34
N ARG A 31 26.96 24.84 0.47
CA ARG A 31 26.56 23.47 0.82
C ARG A 31 27.74 22.52 1.05
N ALA A 32 28.97 23.03 1.05
CA ALA A 32 30.13 22.22 1.39
C ALA A 32 30.02 21.55 2.79
N PRO A 33 29.54 22.22 3.85
CA PRO A 33 29.30 21.57 5.13
C PRO A 33 28.31 20.39 5.04
N ASN A 34 27.21 20.53 4.29
CA ASN A 34 26.23 19.48 4.07
C ASN A 34 26.87 18.28 3.35
N ARG A 35 27.63 18.53 2.25
CA ARG A 35 28.33 17.47 1.52
C ARG A 35 29.35 16.72 2.37
N SER A 36 30.04 17.42 3.28
CA SER A 36 31.00 16.77 4.19
C SER A 36 30.33 15.72 5.09
N LEU A 37 29.06 15.93 5.47
CA LEU A 37 28.28 14.96 6.22
C LEU A 37 27.84 13.78 5.35
N PHE A 38 27.47 14.00 4.10
CA PHE A 38 27.21 12.89 3.17
C PHE A 38 28.49 12.06 2.92
N TYR A 39 29.66 12.71 2.79
CA TYR A 39 30.92 11.98 2.67
C TYR A 39 31.28 11.18 3.91
N ALA A 40 30.93 11.69 5.12
CA ALA A 40 31.09 10.94 6.38
C ALA A 40 30.20 9.67 6.42
N LEU A 41 29.10 9.65 5.66
CA LEU A 41 28.24 8.47 5.48
C LEU A 41 28.74 7.52 4.37
N GLY A 42 29.84 7.88 3.68
CA GLY A 42 30.43 7.08 2.63
C GLY A 42 29.87 7.32 1.22
N TYR A 43 29.02 8.34 1.03
CA TYR A 43 28.57 8.71 -0.32
C TYR A 43 29.74 9.33 -1.12
N THR A 44 29.78 9.01 -2.41
CA THR A 44 30.78 9.55 -3.32
C THR A 44 30.27 10.84 -4.01
N PRO A 45 31.17 11.67 -4.60
CA PRO A 45 30.74 12.81 -5.39
C PRO A 45 29.76 12.42 -6.51
N GLU A 46 30.00 11.30 -7.19
CA GLU A 46 29.17 10.81 -8.29
C GLU A 46 27.78 10.37 -7.82
N GLU A 47 27.64 9.88 -6.58
CA GLU A 47 26.34 9.59 -5.99
C GLU A 47 25.58 10.87 -5.64
N LEU A 48 26.26 11.92 -5.19
CA LEU A 48 25.63 13.21 -4.87
C LEU A 48 25.24 14.01 -6.12
N ASP A 49 25.83 13.73 -7.29
CA ASP A 49 25.40 14.34 -8.56
C ASP A 49 24.04 13.80 -9.06
N ARG A 50 23.54 12.71 -8.46
CA ARG A 50 22.29 12.04 -8.82
C ARG A 50 21.13 12.53 -7.97
N PRO A 51 19.86 12.31 -8.41
CA PRO A 51 18.68 12.49 -7.55
C PRO A 51 18.77 11.65 -6.28
N LEU A 52 18.43 12.24 -5.13
CA LEU A 52 18.40 11.55 -3.83
C LEU A 52 16.99 11.00 -3.58
N ILE A 53 16.85 9.70 -3.57
CA ILE A 53 15.57 9.01 -3.42
C ILE A 53 15.41 8.40 -2.03
N GLY A 54 14.41 8.85 -1.29
CA GLY A 54 14.05 8.25 -0.01
C GLY A 54 13.37 6.89 -0.20
N VAL A 55 13.94 5.85 0.39
CA VAL A 55 13.32 4.53 0.51
C VAL A 55 12.80 4.41 1.94
N VAL A 56 11.50 4.67 2.12
CA VAL A 56 10.86 4.68 3.44
C VAL A 56 10.44 3.27 3.79
N SER A 57 11.16 2.63 4.70
CA SER A 57 10.89 1.24 5.10
C SER A 57 10.41 1.16 6.54
N ALA A 58 9.31 0.45 6.76
CA ALA A 58 8.82 0.11 8.09
C ALA A 58 9.35 -1.24 8.61
N TYR A 59 10.54 -1.66 8.18
CA TYR A 59 11.19 -2.87 8.66
C TYR A 59 11.16 -2.96 10.18
N SER A 60 10.79 -4.12 10.71
CA SER A 60 10.69 -4.36 12.14
C SER A 60 10.66 -5.87 12.42
N GLU A 61 11.33 -6.32 13.46
CA GLU A 61 11.33 -7.72 13.90
C GLU A 61 10.08 -8.11 14.70
N ILE A 62 9.24 -7.14 15.08
CA ILE A 62 8.02 -7.40 15.87
C ILE A 62 6.74 -7.48 15.01
N VAL A 63 6.77 -7.00 13.78
CA VAL A 63 5.62 -7.02 12.88
C VAL A 63 5.85 -8.10 11.81
N PRO A 64 5.09 -9.21 11.79
CA PRO A 64 5.29 -10.29 10.82
C PRO A 64 5.25 -9.80 9.36
N GLY A 65 4.36 -8.83 9.07
CA GLY A 65 4.29 -8.16 7.78
C GLY A 65 5.52 -7.37 7.40
N HIS A 66 6.39 -7.03 8.36
CA HIS A 66 7.53 -6.15 8.17
C HIS A 66 8.89 -6.86 8.31
N ALA A 67 8.91 -8.11 8.80
CA ALA A 67 10.13 -8.82 9.13
C ALA A 67 11.09 -9.06 7.94
N HIS A 68 10.61 -8.91 6.71
CA HIS A 68 11.38 -9.06 5.47
C HIS A 68 11.51 -7.76 4.67
N LEU A 69 11.03 -6.64 5.18
CA LEU A 69 11.06 -5.37 4.45
C LEU A 69 12.47 -4.81 4.25
N ASP A 70 13.47 -5.27 5.00
CA ASP A 70 14.88 -5.04 4.74
C ASP A 70 15.27 -5.51 3.32
N LYS A 71 14.87 -6.74 2.95
CA LYS A 71 15.13 -7.34 1.62
C LYS A 71 14.36 -6.61 0.51
N ILE A 72 13.12 -6.19 0.78
CA ILE A 72 12.33 -5.41 -0.17
C ILE A 72 12.97 -4.03 -0.38
N ALA A 73 13.37 -3.35 0.70
CA ALA A 73 14.06 -2.06 0.61
C ALA A 73 15.38 -2.17 -0.15
N ASP A 74 16.16 -3.22 0.05
CA ASP A 74 17.38 -3.46 -0.72
C ASP A 74 17.12 -3.70 -2.21
N ALA A 75 16.04 -4.41 -2.55
CA ALA A 75 15.62 -4.58 -3.94
C ALA A 75 15.18 -3.26 -4.57
N VAL A 76 14.43 -2.42 -3.84
CA VAL A 76 14.07 -1.05 -4.27
C VAL A 76 15.33 -0.22 -4.50
N LYS A 77 16.27 -0.21 -3.55
CA LYS A 77 17.55 0.50 -3.67
C LYS A 77 18.35 0.05 -4.89
N ALA A 78 18.35 -1.25 -5.18
CA ALA A 78 18.97 -1.77 -6.40
C ALA A 78 18.31 -1.19 -7.66
N GLY A 79 16.97 -1.13 -7.70
CA GLY A 79 16.22 -0.52 -8.80
C GLY A 79 16.53 0.96 -9.00
N VAL A 80 16.57 1.74 -7.90
CA VAL A 80 16.95 3.17 -7.94
C VAL A 80 18.34 3.35 -8.53
N ARG A 81 19.33 2.56 -8.06
CA ARG A 81 20.70 2.63 -8.60
C ARG A 81 20.77 2.26 -10.08
N MET A 82 20.05 1.22 -10.50
CA MET A 82 19.98 0.81 -11.92
C MET A 82 19.43 1.93 -12.82
N ALA A 83 18.54 2.76 -12.31
CA ALA A 83 17.96 3.88 -13.04
C ALA A 83 18.70 5.22 -12.83
N GLY A 84 19.87 5.19 -12.17
CA GLY A 84 20.75 6.35 -12.05
C GLY A 84 20.46 7.27 -10.86
N GLY A 85 19.70 6.84 -9.84
CA GLY A 85 19.46 7.57 -8.61
C GLY A 85 20.34 7.10 -7.44
N THR A 86 20.39 7.89 -6.38
CA THR A 86 21.03 7.57 -5.12
C THR A 86 19.97 7.30 -4.05
N PRO A 87 19.77 6.03 -3.65
CA PRO A 87 18.76 5.67 -2.66
C PRO A 87 19.26 5.90 -1.23
N ILE A 88 18.41 6.50 -0.40
CA ILE A 88 18.64 6.74 1.02
C ILE A 88 17.55 6.02 1.81
N LEU A 89 17.92 5.10 2.70
CA LEU A 89 16.97 4.40 3.56
C LEU A 89 16.48 5.34 4.67
N ILE A 90 15.16 5.45 4.80
CA ILE A 90 14.49 6.19 5.86
C ILE A 90 13.68 5.19 6.69
N PRO A 91 13.90 5.09 8.00
CA PRO A 91 13.11 4.22 8.86
C PRO A 91 11.73 4.83 9.12
N ALA A 92 10.71 3.98 9.15
CA ALA A 92 9.39 4.31 9.67
C ALA A 92 8.98 3.30 10.73
N ILE A 93 8.14 3.73 11.67
CA ILE A 93 7.58 2.84 12.68
C ILE A 93 6.42 2.02 12.12
N GLY A 94 6.04 0.95 12.83
CA GLY A 94 4.86 0.17 12.53
C GLY A 94 4.31 -0.51 13.78
N VAL A 95 2.98 -0.53 13.91
CA VAL A 95 2.27 -1.29 14.95
C VAL A 95 1.61 -2.49 14.28
N CYS A 96 1.78 -3.67 14.85
CA CYS A 96 1.04 -4.85 14.41
C CYS A 96 -0.31 -4.90 15.15
N ASP A 97 -1.40 -4.67 14.43
CA ASP A 97 -2.75 -4.71 15.00
C ASP A 97 -3.07 -6.07 15.61
N GLY A 98 -2.65 -7.16 14.98
CA GLY A 98 -2.87 -8.52 15.49
C GLY A 98 -2.19 -8.76 16.84
N ILE A 99 -0.96 -8.29 17.03
CA ILE A 99 -0.25 -8.42 18.33
C ILE A 99 -0.81 -7.43 19.35
N ALA A 100 -1.26 -6.25 18.94
CA ALA A 100 -1.83 -5.24 19.82
C ALA A 100 -3.29 -5.52 20.21
N MET A 101 -3.96 -6.43 19.52
CA MET A 101 -5.39 -6.74 19.71
C MET A 101 -5.66 -7.34 21.10
N GLY A 102 -6.81 -6.96 21.69
CA GLY A 102 -7.28 -7.52 22.95
C GLY A 102 -6.66 -6.93 24.21
N HIS A 103 -5.76 -5.94 24.10
CA HIS A 103 -5.17 -5.26 25.25
C HIS A 103 -4.95 -3.75 24.99
N VAL A 104 -4.38 -3.05 25.96
CA VAL A 104 -4.17 -1.58 25.90
C VAL A 104 -3.36 -1.12 24.68
N GLY A 105 -2.51 -1.96 24.11
CA GLY A 105 -1.70 -1.67 22.92
C GLY A 105 -2.52 -1.27 21.70
N MET A 106 -3.77 -1.74 21.57
CA MET A 106 -4.63 -1.41 20.44
C MET A 106 -4.97 0.09 20.34
N LYS A 107 -4.88 0.83 21.43
CA LYS A 107 -5.07 2.30 21.45
C LYS A 107 -4.02 3.05 20.61
N TYR A 108 -2.85 2.44 20.37
CA TYR A 108 -1.75 3.04 19.61
C TYR A 108 -1.83 2.74 18.11
N SER A 109 -2.67 1.78 17.70
CA SER A 109 -2.77 1.33 16.31
C SER A 109 -3.17 2.49 15.38
N LEU A 110 -4.39 3.04 15.52
CA LEU A 110 -4.86 4.09 14.62
C LEU A 110 -4.04 5.39 14.76
N ALA A 111 -3.63 5.73 15.99
CA ALA A 111 -2.80 6.91 16.25
C ALA A 111 -1.45 6.86 15.52
N SER A 112 -0.90 5.66 15.30
CA SER A 112 0.37 5.49 14.58
C SER A 112 0.30 5.95 13.12
N ARG A 113 -0.87 5.94 12.47
CA ARG A 113 -1.05 6.40 11.09
C ARG A 113 -0.62 7.86 10.92
N GLU A 114 -1.09 8.74 11.80
CA GLU A 114 -0.73 10.16 11.77
C GLU A 114 0.76 10.36 12.11
N LEU A 115 1.26 9.66 13.13
CA LEU A 115 2.66 9.74 13.52
C LEU A 115 3.60 9.26 12.38
N ILE A 116 3.23 8.23 11.64
CA ILE A 116 3.98 7.77 10.46
C ILE A 116 3.98 8.86 9.40
N CYS A 117 2.82 9.43 9.08
CA CYS A 117 2.69 10.53 8.13
C CYS A 117 3.62 11.69 8.50
N ASP A 118 3.55 12.19 9.73
CA ASP A 118 4.34 13.31 10.23
C ASP A 118 5.85 12.99 10.22
N SER A 119 6.24 11.76 10.58
CA SER A 119 7.65 11.37 10.60
C SER A 119 8.26 11.28 9.21
N VAL A 120 7.52 10.75 8.24
CA VAL A 120 7.97 10.67 6.83
C VAL A 120 8.10 12.06 6.24
N GLU A 121 7.12 12.94 6.45
CA GLU A 121 7.17 14.34 6.05
C GLU A 121 8.40 15.04 6.64
N THR A 122 8.62 14.88 7.94
CA THR A 122 9.77 15.47 8.64
C THR A 122 11.10 15.05 8.03
N MET A 123 11.27 13.75 7.78
CA MET A 123 12.51 13.22 7.21
C MET A 123 12.74 13.69 5.77
N PHE A 124 11.70 13.71 4.97
CA PHE A 124 11.80 14.14 3.58
C PHE A 124 12.12 15.64 3.47
N MET A 125 11.34 16.47 4.17
CA MET A 125 11.47 17.93 4.09
C MET A 125 12.78 18.43 4.69
N ALA A 126 13.22 17.86 5.84
CA ALA A 126 14.47 18.24 6.47
C ALA A 126 15.71 17.90 5.63
N HIS A 127 15.67 16.81 4.86
CA HIS A 127 16.81 16.33 4.07
C HIS A 127 16.69 16.63 2.58
N GLN A 128 15.62 17.28 2.17
CA GLN A 128 15.39 17.79 0.80
C GLN A 128 15.59 16.70 -0.27
N LEU A 129 14.87 15.58 -0.12
CA LEU A 129 14.93 14.48 -1.09
C LEU A 129 14.13 14.81 -2.35
N ASP A 130 14.34 14.07 -3.44
CA ASP A 130 13.71 14.33 -4.74
C ASP A 130 12.49 13.48 -5.01
N GLY A 131 12.36 12.33 -4.34
CA GLY A 131 11.23 11.41 -4.48
C GLY A 131 11.25 10.31 -3.45
N LEU A 132 10.16 9.55 -3.37
CA LEU A 132 9.94 8.51 -2.36
C LEU A 132 9.54 7.17 -2.97
N VAL A 133 10.14 6.09 -2.51
CA VAL A 133 9.55 4.75 -2.59
C VAL A 133 9.10 4.35 -1.19
N LEU A 134 7.80 4.14 -1.04
CA LEU A 134 7.17 3.80 0.22
C LEU A 134 7.09 2.27 0.34
N VAL A 135 7.69 1.73 1.41
CA VAL A 135 7.78 0.28 1.65
C VAL A 135 7.03 -0.10 2.94
N PRO A 136 5.69 -0.02 2.92
CA PRO A 136 4.83 -0.46 4.02
C PRO A 136 4.43 -1.92 3.83
N ASN A 137 3.74 -2.50 4.83
CA ASN A 137 3.02 -3.76 4.62
C ASN A 137 1.94 -4.07 5.68
N CYS A 138 1.61 -3.19 6.60
CA CYS A 138 0.61 -3.45 7.65
C CYS A 138 -0.40 -2.30 7.76
N ASP A 139 -1.44 -2.50 8.56
CA ASP A 139 -2.73 -1.84 8.56
C ASP A 139 -2.69 -0.30 8.47
N LYS A 140 -1.97 0.34 9.39
CA LYS A 140 -1.94 1.81 9.50
C LYS A 140 -0.74 2.41 8.78
N ILE A 141 0.24 1.57 8.45
CA ILE A 141 1.50 2.00 7.83
C ILE A 141 1.27 2.35 6.36
N VAL A 142 0.49 1.53 5.63
CA VAL A 142 0.16 1.79 4.22
C VAL A 142 -0.50 3.15 4.06
N PRO A 143 -1.65 3.45 4.72
CA PRO A 143 -2.29 4.75 4.59
C PRO A 143 -1.43 5.89 5.15
N GLY A 144 -0.72 5.70 6.26
CA GLY A 144 0.14 6.73 6.84
C GLY A 144 1.25 7.20 5.88
N MET A 145 1.90 6.28 5.20
CA MET A 145 2.93 6.61 4.20
C MET A 145 2.32 7.27 2.95
N VAL A 146 1.16 6.78 2.48
CA VAL A 146 0.47 7.40 1.33
C VAL A 146 0.03 8.83 1.67
N MET A 147 -0.54 9.06 2.86
CA MET A 147 -0.89 10.39 3.35
C MET A 147 0.31 11.35 3.34
N ALA A 148 1.48 10.89 3.79
CA ALA A 148 2.69 11.70 3.77
C ALA A 148 3.09 12.14 2.35
N ALA A 149 3.11 11.20 1.39
CA ALA A 149 3.44 11.51 0.00
C ALA A 149 2.45 12.50 -0.62
N VAL A 150 1.15 12.34 -0.33
CA VAL A 150 0.09 13.22 -0.81
C VAL A 150 0.17 14.62 -0.19
N ARG A 151 0.43 14.69 1.11
CA ARG A 151 0.56 15.96 1.86
C ARG A 151 1.71 16.79 1.33
N MET A 152 2.85 16.16 1.10
CA MET A 152 4.04 16.82 0.54
C MET A 152 3.94 17.06 -0.98
N ASP A 153 3.07 16.32 -1.65
CA ASP A 153 2.90 16.33 -3.10
C ASP A 153 4.23 16.16 -3.87
N VAL A 154 4.96 15.11 -3.52
CA VAL A 154 6.27 14.79 -4.10
C VAL A 154 6.20 13.48 -4.89
N PRO A 155 7.02 13.30 -5.93
CA PRO A 155 7.05 12.04 -6.68
C PRO A 155 7.16 10.84 -5.74
N ALA A 156 6.21 9.91 -5.82
CA ALA A 156 6.15 8.77 -4.92
C ALA A 156 5.54 7.53 -5.59
N VAL A 157 6.00 6.36 -5.16
CA VAL A 157 5.43 5.06 -5.55
C VAL A 157 5.35 4.14 -4.33
N VAL A 158 4.24 3.41 -4.21
CA VAL A 158 4.05 2.40 -3.16
C VAL A 158 4.57 1.05 -3.64
N CYS A 159 5.37 0.40 -2.80
CA CYS A 159 5.87 -0.96 -3.00
C CYS A 159 5.72 -1.76 -1.71
N SER A 160 4.60 -2.43 -1.52
CA SER A 160 4.35 -3.21 -0.31
C SER A 160 5.23 -4.47 -0.21
N GLY A 161 5.36 -4.99 1.01
CA GLY A 161 6.07 -6.25 1.25
C GLY A 161 5.33 -7.50 0.74
N GLY A 162 4.03 -7.40 0.46
CA GLY A 162 3.17 -8.50 0.02
C GLY A 162 2.58 -9.35 1.15
N PRO A 163 1.54 -10.15 0.84
CA PRO A 163 0.87 -11.02 1.79
C PRO A 163 1.71 -12.25 2.14
N MET A 164 1.53 -12.78 3.36
CA MET A 164 1.99 -14.13 3.68
C MET A 164 1.15 -15.18 2.96
N LEU A 165 1.68 -16.38 2.82
CA LEU A 165 0.90 -17.53 2.35
C LEU A 165 -0.12 -17.94 3.41
N ALA A 166 -1.17 -18.64 3.01
CA ALA A 166 -2.09 -19.28 3.95
C ALA A 166 -1.38 -20.32 4.81
N GLY A 167 -1.78 -20.45 6.07
CA GLY A 167 -1.37 -21.55 6.93
C GLY A 167 -2.09 -22.85 6.55
N ARG A 168 -1.70 -23.95 7.19
CA ARG A 168 -2.37 -25.24 7.02
C ARG A 168 -2.65 -25.89 8.36
N TYR A 169 -3.92 -26.19 8.61
CA TYR A 169 -4.36 -26.87 9.82
C TYR A 169 -5.54 -27.80 9.51
N GLY A 170 -5.48 -29.03 10.02
CA GLY A 170 -6.52 -30.03 9.79
C GLY A 170 -6.75 -30.42 8.32
N GLY A 171 -5.75 -30.18 7.43
CA GLY A 171 -5.85 -30.44 5.99
C GLY A 171 -6.44 -29.27 5.18
N GLU A 172 -6.84 -28.20 5.85
CA GLU A 172 -7.41 -26.98 5.24
C GLU A 172 -6.40 -25.83 5.21
N GLU A 173 -6.58 -24.92 4.27
CA GLU A 173 -5.91 -23.61 4.28
C GLU A 173 -6.56 -22.70 5.31
N VAL A 174 -5.73 -22.02 6.09
CA VAL A 174 -6.18 -21.22 7.24
C VAL A 174 -5.44 -19.89 7.32
N SER A 175 -6.04 -18.97 8.05
CA SER A 175 -5.45 -17.66 8.34
C SER A 175 -5.61 -17.31 9.82
N LEU A 176 -5.22 -16.11 10.22
CA LEU A 176 -5.37 -15.61 11.59
C LEU A 176 -6.83 -15.72 12.11
N SER A 177 -7.84 -15.63 11.22
CA SER A 177 -9.25 -15.81 11.62
C SER A 177 -9.50 -17.17 12.26
N LYS A 178 -8.83 -18.23 11.78
CA LYS A 178 -8.94 -19.57 12.37
C LYS A 178 -8.52 -19.61 13.83
N MET A 179 -7.56 -18.78 14.23
CA MET A 179 -7.14 -18.69 15.64
C MET A 179 -8.25 -18.16 16.55
N PHE A 180 -9.06 -17.19 16.08
CA PHE A 180 -10.18 -16.70 16.86
C PHE A 180 -11.25 -17.80 17.03
N GLU A 181 -11.51 -18.59 15.97
CA GLU A 181 -12.39 -19.76 16.04
C GLU A 181 -11.84 -20.83 16.99
N ALA A 182 -10.52 -21.12 16.88
CA ALA A 182 -9.86 -22.11 17.74
C ALA A 182 -9.92 -21.73 19.23
N VAL A 183 -9.71 -20.44 19.56
CA VAL A 183 -9.88 -19.96 20.94
C VAL A 183 -11.33 -20.15 21.43
N GLY A 184 -12.31 -19.89 20.56
CA GLY A 184 -13.71 -20.14 20.86
C GLY A 184 -14.01 -21.64 21.11
N ALA A 185 -13.52 -22.52 20.23
CA ALA A 185 -13.65 -23.97 20.34
C ALA A 185 -12.96 -24.52 21.60
N TYR A 186 -11.77 -24.00 21.93
CA TYR A 186 -11.07 -24.38 23.17
C TYR A 186 -11.87 -23.99 24.42
N LYS A 187 -12.39 -22.77 24.49
CA LYS A 187 -13.24 -22.34 25.61
C LYS A 187 -14.53 -23.13 25.73
N ALA A 188 -15.04 -23.67 24.63
CA ALA A 188 -16.20 -24.54 24.60
C ALA A 188 -15.86 -26.02 24.90
N GLY A 189 -14.60 -26.37 25.14
CA GLY A 189 -14.14 -27.72 25.38
C GLY A 189 -14.21 -28.65 24.16
N MET A 190 -14.23 -28.07 22.95
CA MET A 190 -14.31 -28.81 21.69
C MET A 190 -12.93 -29.27 21.19
N ILE A 191 -11.87 -28.58 21.58
CA ILE A 191 -10.47 -28.91 21.30
C ILE A 191 -9.66 -28.83 22.60
N ASP A 192 -8.57 -29.59 22.66
CA ASP A 192 -7.64 -29.61 23.80
C ASP A 192 -6.43 -28.66 23.61
N ASP A 193 -5.54 -28.63 24.61
CA ASP A 193 -4.33 -27.79 24.60
C ASP A 193 -3.41 -28.11 23.42
N ALA A 194 -3.24 -29.39 23.07
CA ALA A 194 -2.37 -29.83 22.00
C ALA A 194 -2.91 -29.37 20.62
N GLN A 195 -4.21 -29.47 20.43
CA GLN A 195 -4.89 -29.04 19.22
C GLN A 195 -4.85 -27.51 19.06
N LEU A 196 -5.04 -26.77 20.18
CA LEU A 196 -4.92 -25.32 20.16
C LEU A 196 -3.49 -24.90 19.80
N GLU A 197 -2.47 -25.53 20.40
CA GLU A 197 -1.07 -25.23 20.13
C GLU A 197 -0.69 -25.56 18.68
N ASP A 198 -1.12 -26.72 18.15
CA ASP A 198 -0.90 -27.07 16.75
C ASP A 198 -1.51 -26.04 15.79
N CYS A 199 -2.75 -25.58 16.06
CA CYS A 199 -3.37 -24.50 15.30
C CYS A 199 -2.54 -23.20 15.40
N THR A 200 -2.09 -22.85 16.62
CA THR A 200 -1.29 -21.64 16.87
C THR A 200 0.00 -21.63 16.05
N CYS A 201 0.70 -22.74 15.97
CA CYS A 201 1.96 -22.84 15.24
C CYS A 201 1.81 -22.80 13.71
N ASN A 202 0.63 -23.14 13.18
CA ASN A 202 0.45 -23.39 11.75
C ASN A 202 -0.41 -22.34 11.02
N CYS A 203 -1.15 -21.48 11.72
CA CYS A 203 -2.03 -20.49 11.08
C CYS A 203 -1.33 -19.34 10.37
N CYS A 204 -0.12 -18.97 10.80
CA CYS A 204 0.66 -17.87 10.25
C CYS A 204 2.07 -18.36 9.89
N PRO A 205 2.28 -18.95 8.70
CA PRO A 205 3.47 -19.75 8.40
C PRO A 205 4.74 -18.95 8.07
N GLY A 206 4.65 -17.62 7.92
CA GLY A 206 5.83 -16.87 7.48
C GLY A 206 5.68 -15.36 7.50
N CYS A 207 6.61 -14.69 6.84
CA CYS A 207 6.58 -13.23 6.71
C CYS A 207 5.54 -12.78 5.68
N GLY A 208 5.08 -11.54 5.82
CA GLY A 208 4.08 -10.91 4.97
C GLY A 208 2.92 -10.33 5.78
N SER A 209 2.09 -9.51 5.17
CA SER A 209 0.81 -9.11 5.72
C SER A 209 -0.11 -10.34 5.87
N CYS A 210 -1.26 -10.19 6.52
CA CYS A 210 -2.20 -11.29 6.67
C CYS A 210 -2.51 -11.98 5.33
N SER A 211 -2.76 -13.30 5.34
CA SER A 211 -3.10 -14.03 4.11
C SER A 211 -4.50 -13.76 3.58
N GLY A 212 -5.40 -13.17 4.38
CA GLY A 212 -6.76 -12.79 3.99
C GLY A 212 -6.90 -11.31 3.60
N MET A 213 -8.12 -10.90 3.21
CA MET A 213 -8.47 -9.52 2.83
C MET A 213 -8.73 -8.66 4.08
N TYR A 214 -7.74 -8.61 4.97
CA TYR A 214 -7.71 -7.67 6.09
C TYR A 214 -7.22 -6.30 5.64
N THR A 215 -7.11 -5.35 6.57
CA THR A 215 -6.81 -3.95 6.27
C THR A 215 -5.54 -3.75 5.47
N ALA A 216 -4.46 -4.45 5.82
CA ALA A 216 -3.17 -4.34 5.12
C ALA A 216 -3.30 -4.66 3.63
N ASN A 217 -3.89 -5.83 3.30
CA ASN A 217 -4.08 -6.25 1.91
C ASN A 217 -5.12 -5.40 1.18
N SER A 218 -6.19 -4.99 1.88
CA SER A 218 -7.16 -4.03 1.34
C SER A 218 -6.45 -2.77 0.85
N MET A 219 -5.67 -2.12 1.71
CA MET A 219 -4.98 -0.90 1.33
C MET A 219 -3.88 -1.13 0.28
N ASN A 220 -3.16 -2.26 0.32
CA ASN A 220 -2.18 -2.60 -0.70
C ASN A 220 -2.82 -2.81 -2.09
N CYS A 221 -4.01 -3.44 -2.16
CA CYS A 221 -4.79 -3.58 -3.39
C CYS A 221 -5.35 -2.23 -3.85
N LEU A 222 -5.85 -1.41 -2.92
CA LEU A 222 -6.38 -0.09 -3.25
C LEU A 222 -5.30 0.89 -3.71
N CYS A 223 -4.04 0.73 -3.29
CA CYS A 223 -2.92 1.48 -3.87
C CYS A 223 -2.71 1.19 -5.36
N GLU A 224 -2.99 -0.05 -5.84
CA GLU A 224 -3.01 -0.35 -7.28
C GLU A 224 -4.20 0.35 -7.96
N ALA A 225 -5.40 0.18 -7.39
CA ALA A 225 -6.64 0.66 -7.99
C ALA A 225 -6.68 2.19 -8.12
N ILE A 226 -6.10 2.91 -7.16
CA ILE A 226 -6.02 4.37 -7.16
C ILE A 226 -4.86 4.89 -8.03
N GLY A 227 -3.98 4.01 -8.50
CA GLY A 227 -2.87 4.37 -9.40
C GLY A 227 -1.53 4.68 -8.73
N MET A 228 -1.37 4.47 -7.42
CA MET A 228 -0.14 4.80 -6.65
C MET A 228 0.84 3.63 -6.53
N ALA A 229 0.51 2.45 -7.05
CA ALA A 229 1.36 1.27 -7.02
C ALA A 229 1.41 0.56 -8.38
N LEU A 230 2.44 -0.26 -8.59
CA LEU A 230 2.54 -1.11 -9.76
C LEU A 230 1.57 -2.30 -9.66
N PRO A 231 1.04 -2.80 -10.78
CA PRO A 231 0.21 -4.01 -10.80
C PRO A 231 0.88 -5.20 -10.10
N GLY A 232 0.14 -5.88 -9.24
CA GLY A 232 0.64 -6.97 -8.39
C GLY A 232 1.11 -6.54 -7.00
N ASN A 233 1.10 -5.24 -6.70
CA ASN A 233 1.50 -4.71 -5.40
C ASN A 233 0.73 -5.33 -4.23
N GLY A 234 -0.59 -5.45 -4.34
CA GLY A 234 -1.44 -5.97 -3.27
C GLY A 234 -1.46 -7.49 -3.15
N THR A 235 -1.11 -8.22 -4.22
CA THR A 235 -1.43 -9.65 -4.29
C THR A 235 -0.24 -10.58 -4.46
N ILE A 236 0.89 -10.16 -5.04
CA ILE A 236 2.07 -11.02 -5.13
C ILE A 236 2.52 -11.43 -3.73
N PRO A 237 2.61 -12.73 -3.39
CA PRO A 237 3.06 -13.17 -2.07
C PRO A 237 4.47 -12.68 -1.72
N ALA A 238 4.68 -12.42 -0.42
CA ALA A 238 5.92 -11.87 0.12
C ALA A 238 7.17 -12.70 -0.22
N VAL A 239 7.01 -14.03 -0.27
CA VAL A 239 8.11 -14.99 -0.49
C VAL A 239 8.39 -15.29 -1.97
N TYR A 240 7.60 -14.74 -2.90
CA TYR A 240 7.78 -15.02 -4.33
C TYR A 240 8.88 -14.14 -4.94
N ALA A 241 9.67 -14.70 -5.86
CA ALA A 241 10.67 -13.94 -6.61
C ALA A 241 10.08 -12.73 -7.35
N ALA A 242 8.84 -12.85 -7.81
CA ALA A 242 8.10 -11.76 -8.45
C ALA A 242 7.96 -10.53 -7.53
N ARG A 243 7.89 -10.70 -6.20
CA ARG A 243 7.86 -9.60 -5.24
C ARG A 243 9.17 -8.81 -5.26
N THR A 244 10.30 -9.48 -5.30
CA THR A 244 11.62 -8.84 -5.42
C THR A 244 11.78 -8.12 -6.77
N GLN A 245 11.24 -8.70 -7.86
CA GLN A 245 11.24 -8.05 -9.17
C GLN A 245 10.38 -6.79 -9.17
N LEU A 246 9.17 -6.84 -8.59
CA LEU A 246 8.30 -5.68 -8.44
C LEU A 246 9.00 -4.54 -7.67
N ALA A 247 9.71 -4.88 -6.58
CA ALA A 247 10.44 -3.91 -5.78
C ALA A 247 11.55 -3.21 -6.59
N LYS A 248 12.29 -3.94 -7.42
CA LYS A 248 13.28 -3.34 -8.33
C LYS A 248 12.60 -2.43 -9.35
N HIS A 249 11.48 -2.84 -9.93
CA HIS A 249 10.73 -2.02 -10.88
C HIS A 249 10.18 -0.75 -10.23
N ALA A 250 9.69 -0.81 -8.99
CA ALA A 250 9.27 0.37 -8.25
C ALA A 250 10.44 1.35 -8.02
N GLY A 251 11.64 0.81 -7.69
CA GLY A 251 12.86 1.59 -7.56
C GLY A 251 13.33 2.21 -8.88
N MET A 252 13.12 1.56 -10.01
CA MET A 252 13.39 2.16 -11.32
C MET A 252 12.34 3.22 -11.67
N ARG A 253 11.07 2.92 -11.40
CA ARG A 253 9.96 3.79 -11.78
C ARG A 253 9.96 5.14 -11.07
N ILE A 254 10.39 5.21 -9.80
CA ILE A 254 10.48 6.50 -9.10
C ILE A 254 11.40 7.49 -9.83
N MET A 255 12.44 7.02 -10.49
CA MET A 255 13.35 7.88 -11.25
C MET A 255 12.67 8.53 -12.46
N ASP A 256 11.76 7.81 -13.12
CA ASP A 256 10.95 8.39 -14.18
C ASP A 256 9.97 9.43 -13.62
N LEU A 257 9.30 9.13 -12.48
CA LEU A 257 8.36 10.06 -11.85
C LEU A 257 9.05 11.36 -11.45
N VAL A 258 10.28 11.29 -10.92
CA VAL A 258 11.07 12.47 -10.57
C VAL A 258 11.45 13.26 -11.82
N ARG A 259 11.93 12.58 -12.88
CA ARG A 259 12.29 13.23 -14.15
C ARG A 259 11.10 13.91 -14.80
N ASP A 260 9.96 13.23 -14.82
CA ASP A 260 8.75 13.68 -15.51
C ASP A 260 7.90 14.62 -14.64
N GLY A 261 8.29 14.84 -13.38
CA GLY A 261 7.60 15.71 -12.43
C GLY A 261 6.21 15.23 -12.01
N VAL A 262 5.93 13.92 -12.12
CA VAL A 262 4.62 13.34 -11.79
C VAL A 262 4.48 13.20 -10.28
N ARG A 263 3.41 13.76 -9.72
CA ARG A 263 3.14 13.85 -8.29
C ARG A 263 1.86 13.12 -7.90
N PRO A 264 1.67 12.80 -6.61
CA PRO A 264 0.45 12.15 -6.13
C PRO A 264 -0.84 12.87 -6.52
N ARG A 265 -0.89 14.20 -6.46
CA ARG A 265 -2.09 14.98 -6.79
C ARG A 265 -2.43 14.99 -8.29
N ASP A 266 -1.48 14.66 -9.16
CA ASP A 266 -1.75 14.45 -10.60
C ASP A 266 -2.52 13.16 -10.84
N ILE A 267 -2.41 12.18 -9.91
CA ILE A 267 -3.01 10.84 -10.00
C ILE A 267 -4.27 10.75 -9.14
N LEU A 268 -4.21 11.24 -7.90
CA LEU A 268 -5.24 11.12 -6.87
C LEU A 268 -6.41 12.10 -7.08
N THR A 269 -7.03 12.00 -8.23
CA THR A 269 -8.21 12.81 -8.60
C THR A 269 -9.50 12.22 -8.03
N PRO A 270 -10.62 12.97 -7.98
CA PRO A 270 -11.92 12.42 -7.60
C PRO A 270 -12.32 11.17 -8.41
N ALA A 271 -11.90 11.07 -9.67
CA ALA A 271 -12.15 9.90 -10.51
C ALA A 271 -11.30 8.70 -10.08
N ALA A 272 -10.04 8.90 -9.69
CA ALA A 272 -9.17 7.84 -9.16
C ALA A 272 -9.72 7.27 -7.85
N PHE A 273 -10.23 8.12 -6.96
CA PHE A 273 -10.92 7.65 -5.74
C PHE A 273 -12.18 6.84 -6.07
N ARG A 274 -12.95 7.21 -7.10
CA ARG A 274 -14.09 6.38 -7.55
C ARG A 274 -13.64 5.02 -8.06
N ASN A 275 -12.54 4.93 -8.80
CA ASN A 275 -11.95 3.65 -9.21
C ASN A 275 -11.52 2.80 -8.02
N ALA A 276 -10.88 3.41 -7.02
CA ALA A 276 -10.51 2.72 -5.78
C ALA A 276 -11.74 2.21 -5.04
N LEU A 277 -12.79 3.03 -4.89
CA LEU A 277 -14.05 2.64 -4.25
C LEU A 277 -14.76 1.50 -5.00
N ALA A 278 -14.78 1.54 -6.34
CA ALA A 278 -15.36 0.45 -7.13
C ALA A 278 -14.58 -0.86 -6.89
N THR A 279 -13.26 -0.80 -6.85
CA THR A 279 -12.41 -1.96 -6.56
C THR A 279 -12.58 -2.45 -5.12
N ASP A 280 -12.70 -1.54 -4.16
CA ASP A 280 -12.98 -1.80 -2.74
C ASP A 280 -14.28 -2.61 -2.56
N MET A 281 -15.35 -2.18 -3.22
CA MET A 281 -16.66 -2.84 -3.21
C MET A 281 -16.62 -4.22 -3.87
N ALA A 282 -15.92 -4.34 -4.99
CA ALA A 282 -15.82 -5.60 -5.74
C ALA A 282 -14.98 -6.65 -5.00
N LEU A 283 -13.93 -6.25 -4.33
CA LEU A 283 -13.06 -7.13 -3.53
C LEU A 283 -13.69 -7.50 -2.18
N GLY A 284 -14.63 -6.71 -1.67
CA GLY A 284 -15.11 -6.84 -0.29
C GLY A 284 -13.99 -6.61 0.72
N CYS A 285 -13.33 -5.47 0.62
CA CYS A 285 -12.21 -5.10 1.47
C CYS A 285 -12.62 -4.90 2.94
N SER A 286 -11.63 -4.67 3.79
CA SER A 286 -11.84 -4.35 5.21
C SER A 286 -12.58 -3.02 5.37
N SER A 287 -13.49 -2.94 6.34
CA SER A 287 -14.17 -1.68 6.72
C SER A 287 -13.21 -0.54 7.10
N ASN A 288 -11.95 -0.84 7.42
CA ASN A 288 -10.91 0.18 7.62
C ASN A 288 -10.57 0.95 6.34
N SER A 289 -10.87 0.41 5.13
CA SER A 289 -10.69 1.15 3.87
C SER A 289 -11.48 2.46 3.89
N VAL A 290 -12.67 2.46 4.49
CA VAL A 290 -13.51 3.66 4.68
C VAL A 290 -12.75 4.77 5.43
N LEU A 291 -12.11 4.41 6.55
CA LEU A 291 -11.32 5.36 7.35
C LEU A 291 -10.11 5.89 6.57
N HIS A 292 -9.45 5.00 5.85
CA HIS A 292 -8.16 5.30 5.23
C HIS A 292 -8.30 6.05 3.91
N LEU A 293 -9.26 5.68 3.07
CA LEU A 293 -9.54 6.41 1.83
C LEU A 293 -10.02 7.83 2.12
N LEU A 294 -10.87 8.02 3.16
CA LEU A 294 -11.27 9.37 3.60
C LEU A 294 -10.08 10.20 4.07
N ALA A 295 -9.15 9.61 4.82
CA ALA A 295 -7.97 10.31 5.30
C ALA A 295 -7.03 10.69 4.14
N ILE A 296 -6.80 9.79 3.18
CA ILE A 296 -5.99 10.06 1.98
C ILE A 296 -6.67 11.13 1.11
N ALA A 297 -7.99 11.05 0.93
CA ALA A 297 -8.76 12.04 0.18
C ALA A 297 -8.67 13.44 0.82
N ASN A 298 -8.70 13.50 2.15
CA ASN A 298 -8.52 14.76 2.88
C ASN A 298 -7.14 15.37 2.65
N GLU A 299 -6.07 14.57 2.64
CA GLU A 299 -4.72 15.05 2.32
C GLU A 299 -4.59 15.49 0.85
N ALA A 300 -5.37 14.88 -0.05
CA ALA A 300 -5.40 15.21 -1.48
C ALA A 300 -6.32 16.40 -1.81
N ASP A 301 -7.00 16.99 -0.82
CA ASP A 301 -8.05 18.00 -1.00
C ASP A 301 -9.21 17.51 -1.91
N VAL A 302 -9.47 16.19 -1.93
CA VAL A 302 -10.56 15.57 -2.69
C VAL A 302 -11.79 15.44 -1.77
N PRO A 303 -12.90 16.10 -2.10
CA PRO A 303 -14.12 15.97 -1.32
C PRO A 303 -14.69 14.55 -1.44
N MET A 304 -14.79 13.85 -0.33
CA MET A 304 -15.38 12.52 -0.22
C MET A 304 -16.10 12.39 1.13
N SER A 305 -17.24 11.71 1.13
CA SER A 305 -18.04 11.50 2.33
C SER A 305 -18.40 10.03 2.51
N LEU A 306 -18.97 9.68 3.66
CA LEU A 306 -19.44 8.32 3.94
C LEU A 306 -20.58 7.90 2.99
N GLU A 307 -21.42 8.83 2.54
CA GLU A 307 -22.47 8.57 1.56
C GLU A 307 -21.91 8.06 0.24
N THR A 308 -20.74 8.55 -0.17
CA THR A 308 -20.05 8.13 -1.40
C THR A 308 -19.78 6.62 -1.41
N PHE A 309 -19.48 6.03 -0.25
CA PHE A 309 -19.28 4.58 -0.12
C PHE A 309 -20.58 3.82 -0.40
N ASN A 310 -21.71 4.24 0.15
CA ASN A 310 -23.00 3.60 -0.09
C ASN A 310 -23.49 3.79 -1.52
N GLU A 311 -23.28 4.95 -2.12
CA GLU A 311 -23.60 5.18 -3.53
C GLU A 311 -22.81 4.26 -4.46
N MET A 312 -21.53 4.01 -4.13
CA MET A 312 -20.70 3.08 -4.87
C MET A 312 -21.10 1.63 -4.60
N SER A 313 -21.34 1.27 -3.34
CA SER A 313 -21.80 -0.07 -2.96
C SER A 313 -23.10 -0.45 -3.65
N ALA A 314 -24.04 0.46 -3.84
CA ALA A 314 -25.29 0.19 -4.52
C ALA A 314 -25.15 -0.16 -6.03
N LYS A 315 -24.02 0.20 -6.64
CA LYS A 315 -23.79 0.08 -8.10
C LYS A 315 -22.79 -1.02 -8.48
N VAL A 316 -21.88 -1.35 -7.57
CA VAL A 316 -20.75 -2.24 -7.84
C VAL A 316 -21.04 -3.62 -7.27
N PRO A 317 -20.99 -4.69 -8.10
CA PRO A 317 -21.16 -6.05 -7.59
C PRO A 317 -19.93 -6.51 -6.80
N ASN A 318 -20.15 -7.39 -5.81
CA ASN A 318 -19.09 -8.03 -5.05
C ASN A 318 -18.64 -9.32 -5.77
N PHE A 319 -17.37 -9.39 -6.14
CA PHE A 319 -16.81 -10.53 -6.88
C PHE A 319 -16.01 -11.50 -6.01
N CYS A 320 -15.54 -11.08 -4.84
CA CYS A 320 -14.61 -11.85 -4.04
C CYS A 320 -15.11 -12.03 -2.61
N HIS A 321 -14.97 -13.27 -2.10
CA HIS A 321 -15.15 -13.60 -0.69
C HIS A 321 -13.85 -14.22 -0.17
N LEU A 322 -12.85 -13.38 0.09
CA LEU A 322 -11.59 -13.80 0.66
C LEU A 322 -11.69 -13.90 2.19
N ALA A 323 -10.87 -14.72 2.82
CA ALA A 323 -10.81 -14.81 4.27
C ALA A 323 -10.71 -13.42 4.92
N PRO A 324 -11.49 -13.08 5.95
CA PRO A 324 -12.38 -13.94 6.75
C PRO A 324 -13.79 -14.14 6.17
N ALA A 325 -14.17 -13.50 5.06
CA ALA A 325 -15.52 -13.57 4.49
C ALA A 325 -15.80 -14.89 3.73
N GLY A 326 -14.75 -15.60 3.31
CA GLY A 326 -14.82 -16.85 2.60
C GLY A 326 -13.55 -17.69 2.76
N PRO A 327 -13.46 -18.83 2.05
CA PRO A 327 -12.35 -19.77 2.21
C PRO A 327 -11.09 -19.42 1.42
N THR A 328 -11.17 -18.53 0.43
CA THR A 328 -10.05 -18.17 -0.43
C THR A 328 -9.13 -17.15 0.25
N HIS A 329 -7.85 -17.13 -0.16
CA HIS A 329 -6.83 -16.26 0.38
C HIS A 329 -6.28 -15.30 -0.69
N ILE A 330 -5.38 -14.39 -0.32
CA ILE A 330 -4.80 -13.42 -1.25
C ILE A 330 -3.92 -14.11 -2.31
N GLU A 331 -3.28 -15.23 -1.99
CA GLU A 331 -2.52 -16.01 -2.96
C GLU A 331 -3.41 -16.61 -4.06
N ASP A 332 -4.65 -17.00 -3.72
CA ASP A 332 -5.65 -17.46 -4.70
C ASP A 332 -6.09 -16.30 -5.60
N LEU A 333 -6.32 -15.13 -5.01
CA LEU A 333 -6.60 -13.92 -5.79
C LEU A 333 -5.46 -13.59 -6.75
N TYR A 334 -4.20 -13.72 -6.30
CA TYR A 334 -3.04 -13.54 -7.17
C TYR A 334 -3.03 -14.55 -8.32
N ALA A 335 -3.24 -15.82 -8.04
CA ALA A 335 -3.29 -16.88 -9.05
C ALA A 335 -4.44 -16.66 -10.05
N ALA A 336 -5.58 -16.16 -9.58
CA ALA A 336 -6.75 -15.82 -10.40
C ALA A 336 -6.54 -14.59 -11.31
N GLY A 337 -5.47 -13.82 -11.12
CA GLY A 337 -5.14 -12.65 -11.93
C GLY A 337 -5.04 -11.34 -11.16
N GLY A 338 -5.23 -11.38 -9.86
CA GLY A 338 -5.02 -10.26 -8.94
C GLY A 338 -6.01 -9.11 -9.12
N VAL A 339 -5.62 -7.96 -8.56
CA VAL A 339 -6.39 -6.71 -8.70
C VAL A 339 -6.63 -6.34 -10.17
N PRO A 340 -5.67 -6.50 -11.10
CA PRO A 340 -5.92 -6.19 -12.51
C PRO A 340 -7.08 -6.99 -13.13
N ALA A 341 -7.27 -8.27 -12.75
CA ALA A 341 -8.38 -9.07 -13.25
C ALA A 341 -9.74 -8.58 -12.72
N VAL A 342 -9.81 -8.19 -11.44
CA VAL A 342 -11.01 -7.58 -10.86
C VAL A 342 -11.32 -6.25 -11.53
N MET A 343 -10.31 -5.39 -11.72
CA MET A 343 -10.48 -4.10 -12.40
C MET A 343 -10.88 -4.27 -13.87
N ALA A 344 -10.38 -5.28 -14.57
CA ALA A 344 -10.79 -5.57 -15.94
C ALA A 344 -12.28 -5.94 -16.05
N GLN A 345 -12.82 -6.73 -15.10
CA GLN A 345 -14.26 -7.01 -15.04
C GLN A 345 -15.07 -5.74 -14.75
N LEU A 346 -14.63 -4.89 -13.81
CA LEU A 346 -15.28 -3.62 -13.51
C LEU A 346 -15.27 -2.67 -14.72
N ALA A 347 -14.16 -2.61 -15.45
CA ALA A 347 -14.06 -1.83 -16.69
C ALA A 347 -15.03 -2.34 -17.77
N GLY A 348 -15.16 -3.65 -17.89
CA GLY A 348 -16.14 -4.29 -18.79
C GLY A 348 -17.60 -3.93 -18.47
N LEU A 349 -17.91 -3.61 -17.22
CA LEU A 349 -19.21 -3.11 -16.76
C LEU A 349 -19.36 -1.58 -16.85
N GLY A 350 -18.33 -0.85 -17.30
CA GLY A 350 -18.32 0.61 -17.35
C GLY A 350 -18.26 1.28 -15.97
N LEU A 351 -17.75 0.59 -14.96
CA LEU A 351 -17.66 1.06 -13.57
C LEU A 351 -16.31 1.70 -13.23
N LEU A 352 -15.35 1.71 -14.16
CA LEU A 352 -14.05 2.36 -14.00
C LEU A 352 -13.80 3.41 -15.08
N ASP A 353 -13.14 4.49 -14.71
CA ASP A 353 -12.49 5.39 -15.66
C ASP A 353 -11.11 4.82 -16.02
N THR A 354 -11.01 4.24 -17.22
CA THR A 354 -9.80 3.59 -17.71
C THR A 354 -8.77 4.57 -18.29
N SER A 355 -9.13 5.83 -18.47
CA SER A 355 -8.26 6.87 -19.05
C SER A 355 -7.29 7.49 -18.05
N LEU A 356 -7.50 7.27 -16.75
CA LEU A 356 -6.73 7.91 -15.68
C LEU A 356 -5.26 7.51 -15.68
N PRO A 357 -4.34 8.46 -15.46
CA PRO A 357 -2.92 8.18 -15.34
C PRO A 357 -2.60 7.44 -14.04
N THR A 358 -1.50 6.72 -14.03
CA THR A 358 -0.98 6.02 -12.86
C THR A 358 0.52 6.20 -12.73
N VAL A 359 1.09 5.83 -11.56
CA VAL A 359 2.55 5.83 -11.35
C VAL A 359 3.31 4.95 -12.34
N THR A 360 2.65 4.03 -13.04
CA THR A 360 3.33 3.19 -14.05
C THR A 360 3.75 3.95 -15.31
N GLY A 361 3.26 5.19 -15.51
CA GLY A 361 3.38 5.95 -16.74
C GLY A 361 2.39 5.52 -17.83
N LYS A 362 1.47 4.64 -17.48
CA LYS A 362 0.38 4.16 -18.33
C LYS A 362 -0.95 4.52 -17.69
N THR A 363 -2.00 4.49 -18.48
CA THR A 363 -3.36 4.63 -17.96
C THR A 363 -3.81 3.37 -17.22
N VAL A 364 -4.90 3.50 -16.46
CA VAL A 364 -5.57 2.35 -15.83
C VAL A 364 -5.93 1.29 -16.88
N GLY A 365 -6.49 1.70 -18.01
CA GLY A 365 -6.85 0.79 -19.11
C GLY A 365 -5.65 0.04 -19.68
N GLU A 366 -4.52 0.69 -19.87
CA GLU A 366 -3.30 0.05 -20.34
C GLU A 366 -2.71 -0.93 -19.33
N ASN A 367 -2.83 -0.64 -18.03
CA ASN A 367 -2.35 -1.51 -16.97
C ASN A 367 -3.17 -2.80 -16.84
N ILE A 368 -4.48 -2.73 -17.11
CA ILE A 368 -5.38 -3.90 -17.04
C ILE A 368 -5.58 -4.57 -18.39
N ALA A 369 -4.98 -4.04 -19.46
CA ALA A 369 -5.09 -4.62 -20.80
C ALA A 369 -4.56 -6.06 -20.81
N GLY A 370 -5.41 -7.01 -21.21
CA GLY A 370 -5.09 -8.43 -21.24
C GLY A 370 -5.14 -9.14 -19.87
N ALA A 371 -5.50 -8.45 -18.79
CA ALA A 371 -5.78 -9.10 -17.52
C ALA A 371 -7.00 -10.01 -17.63
N GLN A 372 -6.89 -11.24 -17.14
CA GLN A 372 -7.93 -12.27 -17.25
C GLN A 372 -8.20 -12.86 -15.86
N ASN A 373 -9.47 -13.09 -15.57
CA ASN A 373 -9.89 -13.96 -14.49
C ASN A 373 -9.58 -15.41 -14.86
N ARG A 374 -8.70 -16.06 -14.10
CA ARG A 374 -8.23 -17.44 -14.33
C ARG A 374 -8.86 -18.45 -13.39
N ASP A 375 -9.53 -17.97 -12.32
CA ASP A 375 -10.21 -18.81 -11.35
C ASP A 375 -11.48 -18.13 -10.83
N THR A 376 -12.62 -18.68 -11.24
CA THR A 376 -13.94 -18.18 -10.86
C THR A 376 -14.36 -18.53 -9.41
N ASN A 377 -13.56 -19.32 -8.70
CA ASN A 377 -13.77 -19.52 -7.26
C ASN A 377 -13.20 -18.35 -6.45
N ALA A 378 -12.08 -17.79 -6.86
CA ALA A 378 -11.47 -16.64 -6.20
C ALA A 378 -12.09 -15.30 -6.66
N ILE A 379 -12.40 -15.18 -7.95
CA ILE A 379 -13.04 -13.99 -8.54
C ILE A 379 -14.29 -14.46 -9.30
N ARG A 380 -15.48 -14.24 -8.76
CA ARG A 380 -16.73 -14.57 -9.43
C ARG A 380 -16.88 -13.77 -10.74
N PRO A 381 -17.45 -14.36 -11.79
CA PRO A 381 -17.69 -13.63 -13.03
C PRO A 381 -18.75 -12.54 -12.84
N ALA A 382 -18.72 -11.52 -13.70
CA ALA A 382 -19.58 -10.35 -13.59
C ALA A 382 -21.08 -10.63 -13.71
N ASP A 383 -21.45 -11.72 -14.39
CA ASP A 383 -22.83 -12.20 -14.56
C ASP A 383 -23.30 -13.12 -13.42
N ASP A 384 -22.38 -13.58 -12.55
CA ASP A 384 -22.68 -14.41 -11.38
C ASP A 384 -21.88 -13.96 -10.13
N PRO A 385 -22.02 -12.70 -9.67
CA PRO A 385 -21.30 -12.19 -8.49
C PRO A 385 -21.86 -12.77 -7.20
N TYR A 386 -21.10 -12.73 -6.10
CA TYR A 386 -21.60 -13.06 -4.76
C TYR A 386 -22.77 -12.16 -4.33
N SER A 387 -22.72 -10.88 -4.71
CA SER A 387 -23.80 -9.91 -4.50
C SER A 387 -23.83 -8.92 -5.67
N LYS A 388 -25.03 -8.43 -6.00
CA LYS A 388 -25.24 -7.34 -6.95
C LYS A 388 -24.84 -5.97 -6.39
N THR A 389 -24.60 -5.90 -5.08
CA THR A 389 -24.11 -4.72 -4.37
C THR A 389 -22.75 -5.00 -3.77
N GLY A 390 -22.02 -3.94 -3.43
CA GLY A 390 -20.66 -4.03 -2.91
C GLY A 390 -20.54 -4.74 -1.57
N GLY A 391 -19.32 -5.16 -1.26
CA GLY A 391 -19.00 -5.89 -0.03
C GLY A 391 -18.95 -5.01 1.23
N ILE A 392 -19.12 -3.69 1.12
CA ILE A 392 -19.10 -2.75 2.26
C ILE A 392 -20.37 -1.91 2.25
N ALA A 393 -20.95 -1.70 3.43
CA ALA A 393 -22.07 -0.79 3.66
C ALA A 393 -21.80 0.08 4.89
N VAL A 394 -22.10 1.37 4.78
CA VAL A 394 -22.05 2.31 5.90
C VAL A 394 -23.47 2.54 6.41
N MET A 395 -23.70 2.26 7.70
CA MET A 395 -25.00 2.38 8.34
C MET A 395 -25.02 3.55 9.31
N TRP A 396 -26.20 4.15 9.48
CA TRP A 396 -26.43 5.26 10.39
C TRP A 396 -27.52 4.90 11.39
N GLY A 397 -27.47 5.54 12.54
CA GLY A 397 -28.45 5.42 13.58
C GLY A 397 -27.84 5.00 14.92
N ASN A 398 -28.68 4.83 15.91
CA ASN A 398 -28.26 4.47 17.27
C ASN A 398 -28.19 2.96 17.52
N ILE A 399 -28.50 2.14 16.50
CA ILE A 399 -28.47 0.67 16.57
C ILE A 399 -27.38 0.12 15.59
N ALA A 400 -26.89 0.96 14.69
CA ALA A 400 -25.88 0.59 13.72
C ALA A 400 -24.50 0.57 14.35
#